data_d4c30bb8f341df534ca2540e3010d245
#
_entry.id   d4c30bb8f341df534ca2540e3010d245
#
_cell.length_a   1.000
_cell.length_b   1.000
_cell.length_c   1.000
_cell.angle_alpha   90.00
_cell.angle_beta   90.00
_cell.angle_gamma   90.00
#
_symmetry.space_group_name_H-M   'P 1'
#
loop_
_entity.id
_entity.type
_entity.pdbx_description
1 polymer ?
#
loop_
_entity_poly.entity_id
_entity_poly.type
_entity_poly.pdbx_seq_one_letter_code
_entity_poly.pdbx_strand_id
1 'polypeptide(L)'
;MKSKKWLKSLAVTLSFAVIALGLSSCSSSDESSSSQLQVVSNFYPVKYLVDAIGGDLVSSTSLTPDGAEPHDLTLDAKSIASMNESDAIFYIGASFQPDVDAAVSNLPADVTAVDLAKAPGMVILDAPADLGKESLTGGKDPHIWLMPSNMIVMGAQIADTLKTLAPDSAEIFEANFDTLKSELSSLDQDMKIGLASCEQKTLVTSHAAFQYLGNTYGLRQIAITGISPDDQPDAKLLAEIANEAKAAGVKTVFFEDVLPADLSETVARAIGATTSLLSALEFTPEGTNDYISMMRDNLANLRAGLNCR
;
A
#
# COMPACT_ATOMS: atom_id res chain seq x y z
N MET A 1 -30.01 52.51 65.63
CA MET A 1 -29.29 53.73 66.04
C MET A 1 -28.56 54.33 64.89
N LYS A 2 -28.95 55.53 64.52
CA LYS A 2 -28.20 56.71 63.99
C LYS A 2 -27.33 56.44 62.72
N SER A 3 -27.70 56.90 61.58
CA SER A 3 -27.71 58.29 60.99
C SER A 3 -26.32 58.66 60.46
N LYS A 4 -26.16 59.13 59.25
CA LYS A 4 -26.52 60.38 58.56
C LYS A 4 -25.73 60.34 57.22
N LYS A 5 -26.33 60.48 56.05
CA LYS A 5 -26.38 61.70 55.26
C LYS A 5 -25.07 62.50 55.13
N TRP A 6 -24.59 62.68 53.88
CA TRP A 6 -24.54 64.04 53.27
C TRP A 6 -24.22 64.04 51.76
N LEU A 7 -24.99 64.82 51.08
CA LEU A 7 -24.92 65.27 49.68
C LEU A 7 -23.74 66.23 49.46
N LYS A 8 -23.30 66.36 48.24
CA LYS A 8 -23.18 67.57 47.40
C LYS A 8 -22.24 67.23 46.22
N SER A 9 -22.60 67.31 45.03
CA SER A 9 -22.92 68.41 44.07
C SER A 9 -21.79 68.69 43.07
N LEU A 10 -22.17 68.54 41.83
CA LEU A 10 -21.82 69.30 40.60
C LEU A 10 -20.32 69.49 40.24
N ALA A 11 -19.95 69.01 39.09
CA ALA A 11 -19.46 69.88 38.00
C ALA A 11 -19.51 69.11 36.64
N VAL A 12 -20.26 69.72 35.72
CA VAL A 12 -20.34 69.39 34.31
C VAL A 12 -19.07 69.93 33.65
N THR A 13 -18.34 69.11 32.95
CA THR A 13 -17.40 69.55 31.90
C THR A 13 -17.59 68.71 30.66
N LEU A 14 -18.16 69.40 29.67
CA LEU A 14 -18.35 68.97 28.31
C LEU A 14 -16.97 68.93 27.64
N SER A 15 -16.48 67.76 27.26
CA SER A 15 -15.32 67.66 26.35
C SER A 15 -15.71 66.83 25.16
N PHE A 16 -15.80 67.49 24.03
CA PHE A 16 -15.90 66.92 22.70
C PHE A 16 -14.65 66.06 22.43
N ALA A 17 -14.83 64.75 22.34
CA ALA A 17 -13.79 63.86 21.80
C ALA A 17 -14.28 63.37 20.44
N VAL A 18 -13.54 63.76 19.44
CA VAL A 18 -13.66 63.37 18.05
C VAL A 18 -13.49 61.87 17.93
N ILE A 19 -14.52 61.16 17.51
CA ILE A 19 -14.46 59.74 17.15
C ILE A 19 -13.83 59.66 15.78
N ALA A 20 -12.53 59.32 15.74
CA ALA A 20 -11.88 58.87 14.53
C ALA A 20 -12.32 57.40 14.30
N LEU A 21 -13.24 57.21 13.34
CA LEU A 21 -13.55 55.89 12.80
C LEU A 21 -12.29 55.38 12.05
N GLY A 22 -11.47 54.59 12.74
CA GLY A 22 -10.50 53.72 12.11
C GLY A 22 -11.24 52.59 11.40
N LEU A 23 -11.36 52.69 10.09
CA LEU A 23 -11.67 51.57 9.21
C LEU A 23 -10.49 50.59 9.32
N SER A 24 -10.55 49.66 10.29
CA SER A 24 -9.75 48.46 10.26
C SER A 24 -10.29 47.62 9.10
N SER A 25 -9.65 47.77 7.94
CA SER A 25 -9.74 46.84 6.85
C SER A 25 -9.18 45.51 7.41
N CYS A 26 -10.05 44.61 7.84
CA CYS A 26 -9.72 43.19 7.90
C CYS A 26 -9.48 42.77 6.46
N SER A 27 -8.18 42.76 6.08
CA SER A 27 -7.72 41.93 5.00
C SER A 27 -7.97 40.51 5.46
N SER A 28 -9.11 39.95 5.12
CA SER A 28 -9.25 38.51 5.03
C SER A 28 -8.24 38.06 3.98
N SER A 29 -7.07 37.58 4.43
CA SER A 29 -6.32 36.64 3.63
C SER A 29 -7.32 35.52 3.40
N ASP A 30 -7.89 35.45 2.22
CA ASP A 30 -8.39 34.21 1.66
C ASP A 30 -7.17 33.27 1.58
N GLU A 31 -6.85 32.60 2.69
CA GLU A 31 -6.28 31.28 2.58
C GLU A 31 -7.35 30.48 1.86
N SER A 32 -7.20 30.37 0.54
CA SER A 32 -7.85 29.35 -0.22
C SER A 32 -7.35 28.02 0.38
N SER A 33 -8.09 27.49 1.34
CA SER A 33 -7.98 26.10 1.73
C SER A 33 -8.31 25.32 0.46
N SER A 34 -7.29 24.98 -0.33
CA SER A 34 -7.46 24.00 -1.39
C SER A 34 -8.01 22.76 -0.68
N SER A 35 -9.25 22.39 -0.99
CA SER A 35 -9.80 21.15 -0.45
C SER A 35 -8.88 20.02 -0.91
N GLN A 36 -8.44 19.20 0.04
CA GLN A 36 -7.65 18.00 -0.29
C GLN A 36 -8.41 17.16 -1.30
N LEU A 37 -7.70 16.60 -2.28
CA LEU A 37 -8.27 15.58 -3.16
C LEU A 37 -8.66 14.36 -2.32
N GLN A 38 -9.88 13.87 -2.52
CA GLN A 38 -10.38 12.65 -1.88
C GLN A 38 -10.00 11.45 -2.75
N VAL A 39 -9.09 10.62 -2.28
CA VAL A 39 -8.54 9.50 -3.06
C VAL A 39 -8.80 8.18 -2.35
N VAL A 40 -9.28 7.20 -3.09
CA VAL A 40 -9.50 5.84 -2.61
C VAL A 40 -8.44 4.93 -3.22
N SER A 41 -7.86 4.07 -2.38
CA SER A 41 -6.93 3.01 -2.76
C SER A 41 -7.53 1.66 -2.41
N ASN A 42 -7.28 0.63 -3.21
CA ASN A 42 -7.87 -0.67 -2.90
C ASN A 42 -7.21 -1.37 -1.70
N PHE A 43 -5.89 -1.18 -1.46
CA PHE A 43 -5.18 -1.76 -0.31
C PHE A 43 -3.86 -1.03 -0.02
N TYR A 44 -3.11 -1.48 1.01
CA TYR A 44 -1.96 -0.79 1.59
C TYR A 44 -0.87 -0.35 0.58
N PRO A 45 -0.29 -1.20 -0.30
CA PRO A 45 0.78 -0.74 -1.20
C PRO A 45 0.37 0.40 -2.14
N VAL A 46 -0.89 0.41 -2.59
CA VAL A 46 -1.43 1.50 -3.42
C VAL A 46 -1.61 2.76 -2.58
N LYS A 47 -2.16 2.60 -1.36
CA LYS A 47 -2.30 3.72 -0.42
C LYS A 47 -0.94 4.35 -0.08
N TYR A 48 0.09 3.53 0.16
CA TYR A 48 1.45 4.00 0.40
C TYR A 48 1.96 4.92 -0.73
N LEU A 49 1.75 4.53 -2.00
CA LEU A 49 2.12 5.37 -3.14
C LEU A 49 1.33 6.68 -3.18
N VAL A 50 0.02 6.62 -2.95
CA VAL A 50 -0.85 7.80 -2.93
C VAL A 50 -0.43 8.77 -1.83
N ASP A 51 -0.18 8.27 -0.62
CA ASP A 51 0.24 9.10 0.52
C ASP A 51 1.62 9.73 0.27
N ALA A 52 2.58 8.96 -0.24
CA ALA A 52 3.93 9.44 -0.51
C ALA A 52 3.96 10.54 -1.59
N ILE A 53 3.10 10.43 -2.62
CA ILE A 53 3.04 11.39 -3.73
C ILE A 53 2.13 12.57 -3.40
N GLY A 54 0.97 12.29 -2.81
CA GLY A 54 -0.06 13.30 -2.51
C GLY A 54 0.28 14.20 -1.33
N GLY A 55 0.97 13.65 -0.31
CA GLY A 55 1.27 14.37 0.93
C GLY A 55 0.01 15.00 1.54
N ASP A 56 0.15 16.20 2.08
CA ASP A 56 -0.95 16.95 2.71
C ASP A 56 -2.02 17.46 1.73
N LEU A 57 -1.81 17.28 0.42
CA LEU A 57 -2.77 17.70 -0.61
C LEU A 57 -3.82 16.64 -0.93
N VAL A 58 -3.66 15.43 -0.40
CA VAL A 58 -4.54 14.29 -0.64
C VAL A 58 -5.03 13.71 0.69
N SER A 59 -6.32 13.45 0.76
CA SER A 59 -6.94 12.65 1.82
C SER A 59 -7.18 11.24 1.27
N SER A 60 -6.36 10.28 1.66
CA SER A 60 -6.43 8.92 1.11
C SER A 60 -7.12 7.93 2.05
N THR A 61 -7.93 7.04 1.48
CA THR A 61 -8.64 5.98 2.20
C THR A 61 -8.37 4.62 1.54
N SER A 62 -8.11 3.58 2.35
CA SER A 62 -8.02 2.20 1.85
C SER A 62 -9.39 1.52 1.88
N LEU A 63 -9.72 0.75 0.83
CA LEU A 63 -10.90 -0.12 0.82
C LEU A 63 -10.70 -1.35 1.68
N THR A 64 -9.47 -1.90 1.71
CA THR A 64 -9.13 -3.01 2.58
C THR A 64 -8.89 -2.49 4.00
N PRO A 65 -9.68 -2.91 4.99
CA PRO A 65 -9.47 -2.55 6.39
C PRO A 65 -8.14 -3.07 6.92
N ASP A 66 -7.57 -2.39 7.93
CA ASP A 66 -6.36 -2.86 8.59
C ASP A 66 -6.54 -4.27 9.15
N GLY A 67 -5.61 -5.16 8.84
CA GLY A 67 -5.61 -6.56 9.26
C GLY A 67 -6.60 -7.47 8.52
N ALA A 68 -7.33 -6.97 7.52
CA ALA A 68 -8.17 -7.80 6.66
C ALA A 68 -7.37 -8.34 5.48
N GLU A 69 -7.66 -9.60 5.08
CA GLU A 69 -7.08 -10.24 3.91
C GLU A 69 -7.57 -9.54 2.62
N PRO A 70 -6.67 -8.94 1.80
CA PRO A 70 -7.11 -8.15 0.67
C PRO A 70 -7.71 -8.96 -0.48
N HIS A 71 -7.29 -10.23 -0.68
CA HIS A 71 -7.85 -11.07 -1.75
C HIS A 71 -9.34 -11.37 -1.54
N ASP A 72 -9.78 -11.44 -0.28
CA ASP A 72 -11.16 -11.75 0.12
C ASP A 72 -11.99 -10.50 0.42
N LEU A 73 -11.54 -9.34 -0.02
CA LEU A 73 -12.26 -8.09 0.22
C LEU A 73 -13.69 -8.16 -0.34
N THR A 74 -14.65 -7.93 0.55
CA THR A 74 -16.05 -7.70 0.19
C THR A 74 -16.43 -6.26 0.49
N LEU A 75 -16.93 -5.54 -0.50
CA LEU A 75 -17.27 -4.11 -0.37
C LEU A 75 -18.62 -3.95 0.38
N ASP A 76 -18.59 -3.19 1.46
CA ASP A 76 -19.78 -2.75 2.16
C ASP A 76 -20.36 -1.44 1.57
N ALA A 77 -21.53 -1.02 2.06
CA ALA A 77 -22.19 0.19 1.60
C ALA A 77 -21.36 1.46 1.85
N LYS A 78 -20.52 1.47 2.90
CA LYS A 78 -19.64 2.61 3.22
C LYS A 78 -18.48 2.69 2.21
N SER A 79 -17.89 1.55 1.86
CA SER A 79 -16.85 1.46 0.83
C SER A 79 -17.37 1.96 -0.51
N ILE A 80 -18.55 1.51 -0.93
CA ILE A 80 -19.20 1.97 -2.17
C ILE A 80 -19.48 3.49 -2.13
N ALA A 81 -19.97 4.02 -1.00
CA ALA A 81 -20.19 5.46 -0.86
C ALA A 81 -18.87 6.24 -0.98
N SER A 82 -17.81 5.80 -0.30
CA SER A 82 -16.48 6.40 -0.37
C SER A 82 -15.93 6.42 -1.80
N MET A 83 -16.11 5.32 -2.55
CA MET A 83 -15.73 5.24 -3.96
C MET A 83 -16.49 6.26 -4.81
N ASN A 84 -17.80 6.40 -4.61
CA ASN A 84 -18.65 7.31 -5.40
C ASN A 84 -18.41 8.80 -5.09
N GLU A 85 -17.89 9.11 -3.91
CA GLU A 85 -17.65 10.49 -3.42
C GLU A 85 -16.18 10.92 -3.60
N SER A 86 -15.31 10.06 -4.14
CA SER A 86 -13.89 10.36 -4.34
C SER A 86 -13.61 11.08 -5.65
N ASP A 87 -12.51 11.84 -5.71
CA ASP A 87 -11.99 12.43 -6.93
C ASP A 87 -11.27 11.40 -7.81
N ALA A 88 -10.60 10.42 -7.16
CA ALA A 88 -9.93 9.34 -7.85
C ALA A 88 -9.91 8.03 -7.05
N ILE A 89 -9.87 6.91 -7.78
CA ILE A 89 -9.65 5.57 -7.25
C ILE A 89 -8.46 4.96 -7.97
N PHE A 90 -7.44 4.55 -7.19
CA PHE A 90 -6.32 3.77 -7.67
C PHE A 90 -6.44 2.34 -7.18
N TYR A 91 -6.37 1.38 -8.09
CA TYR A 91 -6.51 -0.02 -7.77
C TYR A 91 -5.64 -0.90 -8.64
N ILE A 92 -5.32 -2.09 -8.16
CA ILE A 92 -4.74 -3.16 -8.96
C ILE A 92 -5.90 -4.02 -9.44
N GLY A 93 -6.12 -4.03 -10.77
CA GLY A 93 -7.05 -4.96 -11.41
C GLY A 93 -6.50 -6.39 -11.40
N ALA A 94 -6.44 -7.03 -12.56
CA ALA A 94 -5.93 -8.40 -12.72
C ALA A 94 -6.68 -9.44 -11.86
N SER A 95 -7.95 -9.17 -11.53
CA SER A 95 -8.81 -9.99 -10.66
C SER A 95 -8.26 -10.17 -9.22
N PHE A 96 -7.45 -9.23 -8.75
CA PHE A 96 -6.95 -9.23 -7.37
C PHE A 96 -8.10 -9.11 -6.35
N GLN A 97 -9.00 -8.15 -6.58
CA GLN A 97 -10.20 -7.90 -5.76
C GLN A 97 -11.43 -7.81 -6.67
N PRO A 98 -12.13 -8.93 -6.94
CA PRO A 98 -13.23 -8.96 -7.90
C PRO A 98 -14.37 -7.97 -7.60
N ASP A 99 -14.66 -7.71 -6.32
CA ASP A 99 -15.68 -6.74 -5.92
C ASP A 99 -15.28 -5.30 -6.32
N VAL A 100 -13.98 -4.95 -6.21
CA VAL A 100 -13.48 -3.64 -6.68
C VAL A 100 -13.58 -3.55 -8.20
N ASP A 101 -13.14 -4.58 -8.94
CA ASP A 101 -13.26 -4.62 -10.41
C ASP A 101 -14.72 -4.45 -10.88
N ALA A 102 -15.69 -5.04 -10.16
CA ALA A 102 -17.10 -4.88 -10.44
C ALA A 102 -17.61 -3.46 -10.09
N ALA A 103 -17.20 -2.91 -8.95
CA ALA A 103 -17.66 -1.60 -8.47
C ALA A 103 -17.17 -0.45 -9.35
N VAL A 104 -15.91 -0.46 -9.79
CA VAL A 104 -15.35 0.60 -10.65
C VAL A 104 -16.09 0.73 -11.99
N SER A 105 -16.74 -0.33 -12.46
CA SER A 105 -17.55 -0.29 -13.70
C SER A 105 -18.84 0.51 -13.55
N ASN A 106 -19.25 0.86 -12.34
CA ASN A 106 -20.52 1.53 -12.02
C ASN A 106 -20.31 2.91 -11.35
N LEU A 107 -19.08 3.44 -11.36
CA LEU A 107 -18.77 4.73 -10.75
C LEU A 107 -19.43 5.91 -11.47
N PRO A 108 -19.71 7.01 -10.78
CA PRO A 108 -20.05 8.28 -11.40
C PRO A 108 -19.01 8.73 -12.42
N ALA A 109 -19.45 9.46 -13.46
CA ALA A 109 -18.57 9.86 -14.56
C ALA A 109 -17.50 10.90 -14.17
N ASP A 110 -17.65 11.54 -13.03
CA ASP A 110 -16.73 12.52 -12.45
C ASP A 110 -15.66 11.88 -11.55
N VAL A 111 -15.77 10.59 -11.22
CA VAL A 111 -14.75 9.85 -10.49
C VAL A 111 -13.72 9.25 -11.45
N THR A 112 -12.45 9.56 -11.23
CA THR A 112 -11.35 9.02 -12.05
C THR A 112 -10.90 7.67 -11.52
N ALA A 113 -11.21 6.56 -12.22
CA ALA A 113 -10.74 5.22 -11.85
C ALA A 113 -9.50 4.81 -12.66
N VAL A 114 -8.43 4.39 -11.98
CA VAL A 114 -7.14 4.04 -12.58
C VAL A 114 -6.74 2.62 -12.19
N ASP A 115 -6.77 1.71 -13.16
CA ASP A 115 -6.23 0.36 -13.02
C ASP A 115 -4.72 0.39 -13.19
N LEU A 116 -3.99 0.31 -12.10
CA LEU A 116 -2.52 0.39 -12.07
C LEU A 116 -1.85 -0.82 -12.74
N ALA A 117 -2.54 -1.97 -12.81
CA ALA A 117 -2.04 -3.12 -13.55
C ALA A 117 -1.98 -2.87 -15.07
N LYS A 118 -2.70 -1.85 -15.58
CA LYS A 118 -2.68 -1.42 -16.99
C LYS A 118 -1.81 -0.20 -17.25
N ALA A 119 -1.06 0.28 -16.27
CA ALA A 119 -0.19 1.44 -16.45
C ALA A 119 0.86 1.18 -17.53
N PRO A 120 1.17 2.18 -18.38
CA PRO A 120 2.18 2.03 -19.44
C PRO A 120 3.55 1.65 -18.87
N GLY A 121 4.10 0.55 -19.35
CA GLY A 121 5.39 0.01 -18.86
C GLY A 121 5.28 -0.97 -17.69
N MET A 122 4.07 -1.30 -17.24
CA MET A 122 3.86 -2.32 -16.22
C MET A 122 4.35 -3.69 -16.67
N VAL A 123 5.14 -4.35 -15.84
CA VAL A 123 5.48 -5.77 -16.02
C VAL A 123 4.40 -6.59 -15.34
N ILE A 124 3.65 -7.37 -16.11
CA ILE A 124 2.64 -8.28 -15.59
C ILE A 124 2.94 -9.72 -16.00
N LEU A 125 3.03 -10.60 -15.00
CA LEU A 125 3.32 -12.01 -15.20
C LEU A 125 2.03 -12.82 -15.31
N ASP A 126 2.12 -13.98 -15.97
CA ASP A 126 1.05 -14.96 -15.93
C ASP A 126 1.08 -15.66 -14.57
N ALA A 127 -0.10 -15.97 -14.01
CA ALA A 127 -0.18 -16.76 -12.80
C ALA A 127 0.48 -18.14 -13.03
N PRO A 128 1.22 -18.69 -12.05
CA PRO A 128 1.84 -19.99 -12.19
C PRO A 128 0.80 -21.08 -12.52
N ALA A 129 1.09 -21.92 -13.54
CA ALA A 129 0.14 -22.90 -14.08
C ALA A 129 -0.12 -24.11 -13.14
N ASP A 130 0.72 -24.31 -12.14
CA ASP A 130 0.78 -25.51 -11.28
C ASP A 130 0.21 -25.29 -9.87
N LEU A 131 -0.45 -24.15 -9.63
CA LEU A 131 -1.01 -23.79 -8.32
C LEU A 131 -2.40 -24.38 -8.01
N GLY A 132 -2.75 -25.55 -8.56
CA GLY A 132 -4.01 -26.21 -8.25
C GLY A 132 -5.20 -25.73 -9.11
N LYS A 133 -6.44 -26.02 -8.68
CA LYS A 133 -7.63 -25.93 -9.52
C LYS A 133 -8.22 -24.53 -9.66
N GLU A 134 -7.80 -23.56 -8.88
CA GLU A 134 -8.30 -22.18 -8.93
C GLU A 134 -7.28 -21.27 -9.62
N SER A 135 -7.30 -21.33 -10.93
CA SER A 135 -6.70 -20.28 -11.76
C SER A 135 -7.53 -19.00 -11.56
N LEU A 136 -6.87 -17.89 -11.18
CA LEU A 136 -7.51 -16.57 -11.19
C LEU A 136 -8.23 -16.33 -12.52
N THR A 137 -9.40 -15.73 -12.44
CA THR A 137 -10.16 -15.30 -13.62
C THR A 137 -9.33 -14.25 -14.38
N GLY A 138 -8.55 -14.68 -15.36
CA GLY A 138 -7.67 -13.80 -16.14
C GLY A 138 -6.22 -14.31 -16.23
N GLY A 139 -5.83 -15.29 -15.41
CA GLY A 139 -4.53 -15.97 -15.50
C GLY A 139 -3.32 -15.07 -15.28
N LYS A 140 -3.46 -13.93 -14.61
CA LYS A 140 -2.38 -13.01 -14.26
C LYS A 140 -2.08 -13.07 -12.76
N ASP A 141 -0.80 -12.90 -12.43
CA ASP A 141 -0.34 -12.75 -11.05
C ASP A 141 -0.54 -11.29 -10.62
N PRO A 142 -1.38 -10.99 -9.60
CA PRO A 142 -1.67 -9.63 -9.18
C PRO A 142 -0.57 -9.00 -8.31
N HIS A 143 0.41 -9.76 -7.79
CA HIS A 143 1.39 -9.32 -6.78
C HIS A 143 2.47 -8.39 -7.36
N ILE A 144 2.06 -7.47 -8.25
CA ILE A 144 2.94 -6.55 -8.99
C ILE A 144 3.73 -5.61 -8.08
N TRP A 145 3.24 -5.34 -6.87
CA TRP A 145 3.87 -4.44 -5.89
C TRP A 145 5.14 -5.02 -5.25
N LEU A 146 5.38 -6.33 -5.34
CA LEU A 146 6.60 -6.96 -4.82
C LEU A 146 7.83 -6.78 -5.75
N MET A 147 7.68 -5.97 -6.79
CA MET A 147 8.74 -5.55 -7.69
C MET A 147 8.92 -4.02 -7.61
N PRO A 148 10.00 -3.50 -7.01
CA PRO A 148 10.18 -2.05 -6.85
C PRO A 148 10.09 -1.24 -8.14
N SER A 149 10.51 -1.79 -9.29
CA SER A 149 10.36 -1.12 -10.58
C SER A 149 8.89 -1.01 -11.02
N ASN A 150 8.00 -1.95 -10.68
CA ASN A 150 6.57 -1.82 -10.90
C ASN A 150 5.96 -0.73 -9.99
N MET A 151 6.43 -0.63 -8.74
CA MET A 151 6.01 0.46 -7.84
C MET A 151 6.37 1.84 -8.41
N ILE A 152 7.50 1.98 -9.09
CA ILE A 152 7.86 3.21 -9.80
C ILE A 152 6.86 3.49 -10.94
N VAL A 153 6.46 2.48 -11.71
CA VAL A 153 5.48 2.63 -12.79
C VAL A 153 4.10 3.02 -12.24
N MET A 154 3.65 2.37 -11.17
CA MET A 154 2.40 2.73 -10.50
C MET A 154 2.46 4.16 -9.94
N GLY A 155 3.55 4.52 -9.27
CA GLY A 155 3.76 5.87 -8.75
C GLY A 155 3.73 6.95 -9.83
N ALA A 156 4.34 6.70 -10.99
CA ALA A 156 4.27 7.62 -12.13
C ALA A 156 2.83 7.83 -12.61
N GLN A 157 2.05 6.76 -12.73
CA GLN A 157 0.64 6.85 -13.14
C GLN A 157 -0.21 7.61 -12.11
N ILE A 158 0.05 7.40 -10.81
CA ILE A 158 -0.62 8.14 -9.72
C ILE A 158 -0.25 9.62 -9.79
N ALA A 159 1.04 9.98 -9.90
CA ALA A 159 1.50 11.35 -10.00
C ALA A 159 0.88 12.08 -11.19
N ASP A 160 0.85 11.45 -12.38
CA ASP A 160 0.25 12.05 -13.59
C ASP A 160 -1.25 12.27 -13.43
N THR A 161 -1.96 11.37 -12.75
CA THR A 161 -3.38 11.53 -12.46
C THR A 161 -3.62 12.68 -11.48
N LEU A 162 -2.87 12.73 -10.37
CA LEU A 162 -2.99 13.81 -9.37
C LEU A 162 -2.66 15.19 -9.96
N LYS A 163 -1.64 15.29 -10.82
CA LYS A 163 -1.31 16.52 -11.56
C LYS A 163 -2.45 16.97 -12.48
N THR A 164 -3.19 16.04 -13.05
CA THR A 164 -4.36 16.34 -13.89
C THR A 164 -5.54 16.85 -13.05
N LEU A 165 -5.77 16.26 -11.88
CA LEU A 165 -6.86 16.63 -10.97
C LEU A 165 -6.60 17.96 -10.23
N ALA A 166 -5.34 18.24 -9.89
CA ALA A 166 -4.94 19.47 -9.20
C ALA A 166 -3.71 20.11 -9.86
N PRO A 167 -3.88 20.76 -11.04
CA PRO A 167 -2.76 21.29 -11.82
C PRO A 167 -1.95 22.37 -11.10
N ASP A 168 -2.55 23.12 -10.18
CA ASP A 168 -1.85 24.13 -9.36
C ASP A 168 -0.84 23.50 -8.37
N SER A 169 -0.97 22.21 -8.08
CA SER A 169 -0.09 21.43 -7.20
C SER A 169 0.84 20.49 -7.96
N ALA A 170 0.88 20.55 -9.28
CA ALA A 170 1.59 19.61 -10.13
C ALA A 170 3.09 19.49 -9.80
N GLU A 171 3.76 20.60 -9.49
CA GLU A 171 5.19 20.62 -9.13
C GLU A 171 5.46 19.88 -7.80
N ILE A 172 4.51 19.93 -6.86
CA ILE A 172 4.63 19.23 -5.57
C ILE A 172 4.53 17.72 -5.79
N PHE A 173 3.53 17.27 -6.54
CA PHE A 173 3.36 15.85 -6.85
C PHE A 173 4.55 15.27 -7.61
N GLU A 174 5.10 16.03 -8.56
CA GLU A 174 6.31 15.63 -9.30
C GLU A 174 7.52 15.50 -8.38
N ALA A 175 7.78 16.48 -7.50
CA ALA A 175 8.90 16.45 -6.56
C ALA A 175 8.79 15.30 -5.56
N ASN A 176 7.58 15.03 -5.06
CA ASN A 176 7.31 13.90 -4.17
C ASN A 176 7.54 12.57 -4.88
N PHE A 177 7.05 12.43 -6.12
CA PHE A 177 7.26 11.24 -6.93
C PHE A 177 8.74 11.01 -7.24
N ASP A 178 9.50 12.06 -7.58
CA ASP A 178 10.94 11.93 -7.85
C ASP A 178 11.70 11.45 -6.59
N THR A 179 11.31 11.90 -5.41
CA THR A 179 11.84 11.42 -4.13
C THR A 179 11.56 9.93 -3.94
N LEU A 180 10.29 9.54 -4.04
CA LEU A 180 9.85 8.14 -3.91
C LEU A 180 10.53 7.23 -4.94
N LYS A 181 10.64 7.68 -6.20
CA LYS A 181 11.33 6.96 -7.28
C LYS A 181 12.79 6.72 -6.97
N SER A 182 13.47 7.69 -6.36
CA SER A 182 14.86 7.54 -5.93
C SER A 182 15.00 6.48 -4.84
N GLU A 183 14.09 6.46 -3.85
CA GLU A 183 14.07 5.47 -2.78
C GLU A 183 13.78 4.05 -3.29
N LEU A 184 12.77 3.89 -4.17
CA LEU A 184 12.43 2.61 -4.80
C LEU A 184 13.57 2.10 -5.69
N SER A 185 14.27 2.99 -6.40
CA SER A 185 15.43 2.64 -7.22
C SER A 185 16.61 2.16 -6.35
N SER A 186 16.83 2.81 -5.20
CA SER A 186 17.83 2.37 -4.22
C SER A 186 17.48 1.00 -3.65
N LEU A 187 16.21 0.78 -3.30
CA LEU A 187 15.71 -0.51 -2.82
C LEU A 187 15.93 -1.62 -3.86
N ASP A 188 15.58 -1.39 -5.13
CA ASP A 188 15.80 -2.36 -6.22
C ASP A 188 17.30 -2.71 -6.36
N GLN A 189 18.18 -1.71 -6.23
CA GLN A 189 19.62 -1.94 -6.27
C GLN A 189 20.11 -2.75 -5.06
N ASP A 190 19.61 -2.44 -3.85
CA ASP A 190 19.92 -3.18 -2.63
C ASP A 190 19.49 -4.66 -2.76
N MET A 191 18.29 -4.91 -3.28
CA MET A 191 17.77 -6.26 -3.56
C MET A 191 18.66 -7.00 -4.58
N LYS A 192 19.01 -6.36 -5.70
CA LYS A 192 19.89 -6.95 -6.74
C LYS A 192 21.24 -7.35 -6.16
N ILE A 193 21.89 -6.47 -5.41
CA ILE A 193 23.20 -6.74 -4.80
C ILE A 193 23.07 -7.83 -3.74
N GLY A 194 22.08 -7.69 -2.84
CA GLY A 194 21.91 -8.55 -1.68
C GLY A 194 21.55 -9.99 -2.04
N LEU A 195 20.89 -10.23 -3.18
CA LEU A 195 20.43 -11.55 -3.63
C LEU A 195 21.31 -12.16 -4.75
N ALA A 196 22.31 -11.43 -5.25
CA ALA A 196 23.15 -11.89 -6.36
C ALA A 196 23.89 -13.20 -6.05
N SER A 197 24.41 -13.35 -4.83
CA SER A 197 25.32 -14.40 -4.41
C SER A 197 24.73 -15.32 -3.34
N CYS A 198 23.48 -15.74 -3.48
CA CYS A 198 22.84 -16.70 -2.59
C CYS A 198 23.21 -18.14 -2.97
N GLU A 199 23.53 -18.97 -1.97
CA GLU A 199 23.80 -20.40 -2.17
C GLU A 199 22.52 -21.16 -2.53
N GLN A 200 21.40 -20.80 -1.89
CA GLN A 200 20.09 -21.35 -2.19
C GLN A 200 19.33 -20.40 -3.14
N LYS A 201 18.80 -20.96 -4.22
CA LYS A 201 18.00 -20.20 -5.22
C LYS A 201 16.52 -20.57 -5.21
N THR A 202 16.13 -21.55 -4.39
CA THR A 202 14.73 -21.96 -4.23
C THR A 202 14.15 -21.31 -2.99
N LEU A 203 13.05 -20.56 -3.18
CA LEU A 203 12.28 -19.86 -2.19
C LEU A 203 10.99 -20.66 -1.93
N VAL A 204 10.80 -21.19 -0.74
CA VAL A 204 9.54 -21.83 -0.33
C VAL A 204 8.75 -20.83 0.50
N THR A 205 7.51 -20.51 0.10
CA THR A 205 6.66 -19.46 0.69
C THR A 205 5.29 -20.01 1.08
N SER A 206 4.60 -19.31 1.98
CA SER A 206 3.23 -19.64 2.39
C SER A 206 2.27 -19.62 1.20
N HIS A 207 2.23 -18.53 0.43
CA HIS A 207 1.42 -18.48 -0.80
C HIS A 207 2.23 -17.96 -2.01
N ALA A 208 1.60 -17.92 -3.18
CA ALA A 208 2.26 -17.66 -4.47
C ALA A 208 2.44 -16.17 -4.79
N ALA A 209 2.77 -15.32 -3.81
CA ALA A 209 2.94 -13.89 -4.01
C ALA A 209 4.28 -13.47 -4.65
N PHE A 210 5.33 -14.27 -4.48
CA PHE A 210 6.71 -13.80 -4.68
C PHE A 210 7.29 -14.10 -6.07
N GLN A 211 6.44 -14.37 -7.07
CA GLN A 211 6.89 -14.65 -8.43
C GLN A 211 7.65 -13.47 -9.06
N TYR A 212 7.17 -12.22 -8.86
CA TYR A 212 7.85 -11.02 -9.35
C TYR A 212 9.23 -10.84 -8.74
N LEU A 213 9.34 -11.03 -7.42
CA LEU A 213 10.61 -11.00 -6.70
C LEU A 213 11.54 -12.12 -7.21
N GLY A 214 11.02 -13.34 -7.34
CA GLY A 214 11.78 -14.49 -7.85
C GLY A 214 12.34 -14.23 -9.24
N ASN A 215 11.51 -13.82 -10.18
CA ASN A 215 11.92 -13.55 -11.57
C ASN A 215 12.92 -12.40 -11.67
N THR A 216 12.73 -11.33 -10.87
CA THR A 216 13.59 -10.14 -10.93
C THR A 216 14.98 -10.41 -10.37
N TYR A 217 15.09 -11.21 -9.30
CA TYR A 217 16.35 -11.41 -8.59
C TYR A 217 16.92 -12.84 -8.72
N GLY A 218 16.39 -13.62 -9.66
CA GLY A 218 16.94 -14.93 -10.02
C GLY A 218 16.70 -16.01 -8.97
N LEU A 219 15.53 -16.01 -8.33
CA LEU A 219 15.06 -17.02 -7.40
C LEU A 219 13.88 -17.79 -8.01
N ARG A 220 13.71 -19.05 -7.62
CA ARG A 220 12.56 -19.88 -8.00
C ARG A 220 11.64 -20.09 -6.80
N GLN A 221 10.39 -19.71 -6.94
CA GLN A 221 9.38 -19.92 -5.90
C GLN A 221 8.80 -21.35 -5.97
N ILE A 222 8.57 -21.95 -4.79
CA ILE A 222 7.67 -23.05 -4.52
C ILE A 222 6.67 -22.53 -3.49
N ALA A 223 5.41 -22.37 -3.87
CA ALA A 223 4.36 -21.90 -2.97
C ALA A 223 3.66 -23.09 -2.29
N ILE A 224 3.25 -22.91 -1.03
CA ILE A 224 2.50 -23.92 -0.27
C ILE A 224 1.02 -23.84 -0.59
N THR A 225 0.49 -22.62 -0.71
CA THR A 225 -0.87 -22.35 -1.17
C THR A 225 -0.87 -21.63 -2.53
N GLY A 226 -2.05 -21.39 -3.10
CA GLY A 226 -2.23 -20.73 -4.40
C GLY A 226 -1.91 -19.25 -4.40
N ILE A 227 -2.57 -18.51 -5.29
CA ILE A 227 -2.49 -17.04 -5.39
C ILE A 227 -3.17 -16.38 -4.18
N SER A 228 -4.29 -16.94 -3.69
CA SER A 228 -4.87 -16.55 -2.42
C SER A 228 -4.25 -17.38 -1.29
N PRO A 229 -3.91 -16.75 -0.15
CA PRO A 229 -3.36 -17.47 1.00
C PRO A 229 -4.39 -18.41 1.66
N ASP A 230 -5.68 -18.18 1.44
CA ASP A 230 -6.77 -18.99 2.02
C ASP A 230 -6.97 -20.37 1.35
N ASP A 231 -6.26 -20.62 0.25
CA ASP A 231 -6.25 -21.94 -0.37
C ASP A 231 -5.80 -23.02 0.61
N GLN A 232 -6.57 -24.10 0.69
CA GLN A 232 -6.28 -25.20 1.60
C GLN A 232 -5.70 -26.40 0.82
N PRO A 233 -4.35 -26.56 0.80
CA PRO A 233 -3.73 -27.72 0.15
C PRO A 233 -4.09 -29.01 0.88
N ASP A 234 -4.40 -30.06 0.15
CA ASP A 234 -4.60 -31.37 0.74
C ASP A 234 -3.27 -32.02 1.21
N ALA A 235 -3.35 -33.06 2.02
CA ALA A 235 -2.16 -33.74 2.57
C ALA A 235 -1.23 -34.31 1.48
N LYS A 236 -1.76 -34.66 0.31
CA LYS A 236 -0.99 -35.17 -0.81
C LYS A 236 -0.15 -34.05 -1.44
N LEU A 237 -0.79 -32.90 -1.71
CA LEU A 237 -0.10 -31.72 -2.24
C LEU A 237 0.99 -31.22 -1.28
N LEU A 238 0.72 -31.15 0.03
CA LEU A 238 1.72 -30.80 1.04
C LEU A 238 2.92 -31.76 1.02
N ALA A 239 2.68 -33.06 0.85
CA ALA A 239 3.75 -34.05 0.75
C ALA A 239 4.56 -33.87 -0.55
N GLU A 240 3.92 -33.56 -1.67
CA GLU A 240 4.58 -33.28 -2.94
C GLU A 240 5.46 -32.02 -2.83
N ILE A 241 4.95 -30.92 -2.26
CA ILE A 241 5.68 -29.68 -1.99
C ILE A 241 6.90 -29.94 -1.08
N ALA A 242 6.70 -30.68 0.02
CA ALA A 242 7.79 -31.04 0.92
C ALA A 242 8.89 -31.88 0.21
N ASN A 243 8.51 -32.84 -0.64
CA ASN A 243 9.45 -33.62 -1.41
C ASN A 243 10.24 -32.78 -2.42
N GLU A 244 9.56 -31.85 -3.12
CA GLU A 244 10.19 -30.91 -4.05
C GLU A 244 11.17 -29.98 -3.32
N ALA A 245 10.75 -29.35 -2.22
CA ALA A 245 11.59 -28.50 -1.39
C ALA A 245 12.82 -29.25 -0.85
N LYS A 246 12.63 -30.50 -0.41
CA LYS A 246 13.73 -31.35 0.04
C LYS A 246 14.70 -31.70 -1.09
N ALA A 247 14.21 -32.06 -2.27
CA ALA A 247 15.02 -32.32 -3.45
C ALA A 247 15.83 -31.11 -3.91
N ALA A 248 15.25 -29.89 -3.76
CA ALA A 248 15.93 -28.63 -4.01
C ALA A 248 16.93 -28.22 -2.89
N GLY A 249 17.02 -28.99 -1.81
CA GLY A 249 17.95 -28.74 -0.70
C GLY A 249 17.56 -27.53 0.17
N VAL A 250 16.29 -27.17 0.19
CA VAL A 250 15.78 -26.01 0.94
C VAL A 250 16.13 -26.14 2.44
N LYS A 251 16.58 -25.04 3.03
CA LYS A 251 16.95 -24.93 4.45
C LYS A 251 16.05 -24.00 5.23
N THR A 252 15.32 -23.13 4.55
CA THR A 252 14.40 -22.17 5.15
C THR A 252 13.09 -22.15 4.38
N VAL A 253 11.96 -22.26 5.09
CA VAL A 253 10.60 -22.06 4.60
C VAL A 253 10.13 -20.70 5.11
N PHE A 254 9.64 -19.86 4.22
CA PHE A 254 9.19 -18.51 4.57
C PHE A 254 7.69 -18.50 4.85
N PHE A 255 7.32 -17.83 5.93
CA PHE A 255 5.92 -17.62 6.33
C PHE A 255 5.63 -16.12 6.41
N GLU A 256 4.36 -15.76 6.40
CA GLU A 256 3.90 -14.37 6.48
C GLU A 256 3.43 -14.00 7.88
N ASP A 257 3.57 -12.71 8.26
CA ASP A 257 3.37 -12.20 9.62
C ASP A 257 1.90 -12.22 10.08
N VAL A 258 0.96 -12.09 9.15
CA VAL A 258 -0.49 -12.01 9.45
C VAL A 258 -1.24 -13.31 9.12
N LEU A 259 -0.58 -14.28 8.51
CA LEU A 259 -1.17 -15.57 8.16
C LEU A 259 -0.76 -16.67 9.15
N PRO A 260 -1.60 -17.71 9.36
CA PRO A 260 -1.21 -18.85 10.19
C PRO A 260 0.06 -19.53 9.66
N ALA A 261 1.09 -19.62 10.47
CA ALA A 261 2.37 -20.24 10.08
C ALA A 261 2.31 -21.79 10.01
N ASP A 262 1.21 -22.41 10.40
CA ASP A 262 1.07 -23.87 10.62
C ASP A 262 1.47 -24.71 9.40
N LEU A 263 1.08 -24.28 8.18
CA LEU A 263 1.42 -25.00 6.94
C LEU A 263 2.91 -24.88 6.64
N SER A 264 3.48 -23.69 6.75
CA SER A 264 4.91 -23.43 6.55
C SER A 264 5.76 -24.20 7.56
N GLU A 265 5.37 -24.20 8.84
CA GLU A 265 6.02 -25.01 9.88
C GLU A 265 5.91 -26.51 9.64
N THR A 266 4.78 -26.98 9.11
CA THR A 266 4.57 -28.39 8.78
C THR A 266 5.51 -28.84 7.67
N VAL A 267 5.63 -28.04 6.60
CA VAL A 267 6.58 -28.30 5.51
C VAL A 267 8.01 -28.23 6.03
N ALA A 268 8.37 -27.20 6.80
CA ALA A 268 9.71 -27.04 7.38
C ALA A 268 10.11 -28.26 8.25
N ARG A 269 9.22 -28.72 9.14
CA ARG A 269 9.45 -29.92 9.96
C ARG A 269 9.65 -31.18 9.11
N ALA A 270 8.85 -31.34 8.05
CA ALA A 270 8.94 -32.51 7.17
C ALA A 270 10.27 -32.63 6.45
N ILE A 271 10.95 -31.53 6.14
CA ILE A 271 12.21 -31.50 5.41
C ILE A 271 13.42 -31.20 6.31
N GLY A 272 13.22 -30.93 7.61
CA GLY A 272 14.28 -30.57 8.55
C GLY A 272 14.84 -29.16 8.31
N ALA A 273 14.01 -28.23 7.82
CA ALA A 273 14.32 -26.80 7.60
C ALA A 273 13.89 -25.94 8.80
N THR A 274 14.37 -24.70 8.82
CA THR A 274 13.90 -23.63 9.72
C THR A 274 12.80 -22.82 9.03
N THR A 275 12.11 -21.96 9.80
CA THR A 275 11.19 -20.97 9.26
C THR A 275 11.76 -19.56 9.40
N SER A 276 11.37 -18.64 8.52
CA SER A 276 11.71 -17.21 8.57
C SER A 276 10.55 -16.38 8.03
N LEU A 277 10.43 -15.14 8.49
CA LEU A 277 9.40 -14.22 8.03
C LEU A 277 9.72 -13.70 6.63
N LEU A 278 8.71 -13.60 5.76
CA LEU A 278 8.75 -12.90 4.48
C LEU A 278 7.38 -12.27 4.22
N SER A 279 7.27 -10.97 4.41
CA SER A 279 6.00 -10.27 4.25
C SER A 279 5.65 -10.08 2.78
N ALA A 280 4.40 -10.37 2.40
CA ALA A 280 3.83 -10.02 1.11
C ALA A 280 3.44 -8.53 1.02
N LEU A 281 3.58 -7.76 2.10
CA LEU A 281 3.23 -6.33 2.20
C LEU A 281 1.76 -6.03 1.87
N GLU A 282 0.87 -6.93 2.14
CA GLU A 282 -0.56 -6.78 1.86
C GLU A 282 -1.31 -5.99 2.93
N PHE A 283 -0.72 -5.88 4.10
CA PHE A 283 -1.32 -5.26 5.29
C PHE A 283 -0.61 -3.96 5.66
N THR A 284 -1.37 -3.03 6.23
CA THR A 284 -0.80 -1.81 6.82
C THR A 284 0.16 -2.19 7.94
N PRO A 285 1.44 -1.78 7.88
CA PRO A 285 2.39 -2.10 8.92
C PRO A 285 2.09 -1.39 10.24
N GLU A 286 2.48 -2.00 11.34
CA GLU A 286 2.39 -1.36 12.66
C GLU A 286 3.53 -0.35 12.89
N GLY A 287 3.23 0.68 13.67
CA GLY A 287 4.23 1.66 14.12
C GLY A 287 4.71 2.60 13.02
N THR A 288 6.01 2.74 12.88
CA THR A 288 6.68 3.65 11.92
C THR A 288 7.21 2.94 10.68
N ASN A 289 6.91 1.66 10.53
CA ASN A 289 7.33 0.90 9.35
C ASN A 289 6.52 1.36 8.11
N ASP A 290 7.16 1.25 6.95
CA ASP A 290 6.57 1.55 5.67
C ASP A 290 6.96 0.48 4.63
N TYR A 291 6.50 0.64 3.39
CA TYR A 291 6.80 -0.28 2.29
C TYR A 291 8.33 -0.48 2.11
N ILE A 292 9.12 0.60 2.14
CA ILE A 292 10.57 0.55 1.93
C ILE A 292 11.27 -0.22 3.06
N SER A 293 10.93 0.08 4.30
CA SER A 293 11.50 -0.59 5.47
C SER A 293 11.15 -2.07 5.50
N MET A 294 9.88 -2.42 5.24
CA MET A 294 9.44 -3.83 5.18
C MET A 294 10.13 -4.62 4.07
N MET A 295 10.32 -4.02 2.88
CA MET A 295 11.08 -4.67 1.81
C MET A 295 12.56 -4.85 2.17
N ARG A 296 13.16 -3.95 2.94
CA ARG A 296 14.52 -4.13 3.46
C ARG A 296 14.60 -5.23 4.51
N ASP A 297 13.59 -5.36 5.36
CA ASP A 297 13.46 -6.49 6.29
C ASP A 297 13.31 -7.82 5.53
N ASN A 298 12.50 -7.83 4.48
CA ASN A 298 12.41 -8.97 3.57
C ASN A 298 13.77 -9.33 2.96
N LEU A 299 14.53 -8.34 2.50
CA LEU A 299 15.88 -8.58 1.98
C LEU A 299 16.80 -9.20 3.05
N ALA A 300 16.77 -8.70 4.29
CA ALA A 300 17.57 -9.22 5.38
C ALA A 300 17.22 -10.69 5.68
N ASN A 301 15.91 -11.00 5.75
CA ASN A 301 15.41 -12.35 6.00
C ASN A 301 15.72 -13.31 4.83
N LEU A 302 15.56 -12.86 3.58
CA LEU A 302 15.94 -13.62 2.39
C LEU A 302 17.44 -13.92 2.38
N ARG A 303 18.30 -12.94 2.65
CA ARG A 303 19.75 -13.16 2.71
C ARG A 303 20.15 -14.19 3.75
N ALA A 304 19.55 -14.12 4.94
CA ALA A 304 19.79 -15.10 6.01
C ALA A 304 19.29 -16.50 5.61
N GLY A 305 18.04 -16.60 5.14
CA GLY A 305 17.40 -17.87 4.82
C GLY A 305 17.95 -18.57 3.58
N LEU A 306 18.46 -17.80 2.60
CA LEU A 306 19.03 -18.31 1.35
C LEU A 306 20.58 -18.40 1.39
N ASN A 307 21.20 -18.08 2.53
CA ASN A 307 22.65 -18.04 2.72
C ASN A 307 23.36 -17.21 1.65
N CYS A 308 22.97 -15.93 1.53
CA CYS A 308 23.58 -14.99 0.60
C CYS A 308 24.81 -14.31 1.22
N ARG A 309 25.85 -14.10 0.42
CA ARG A 309 27.13 -13.48 0.83
C ARG A 309 27.15 -11.99 0.53
#